data_5e0d20877ade3f06f064a34c4bd11c70
#
_entry.id   5e0d20877ade3f06f064a34c4bd11c70
#
_cell.length_a   1.000
_cell.length_b   1.000
_cell.length_c   1.000
_cell.angle_alpha   90.00
_cell.angle_beta   90.00
_cell.angle_gamma   90.00
#
_symmetry.space_group_name_H-M   'P 1'
#
loop_
_entity.id
_entity.type
_entity.pdbx_description
1 polymer ?
#
loop_
_entity_poly.entity_id
_entity_poly.type
_entity_poly.pdbx_seq_one_letter_code
_entity_poly.pdbx_strand_id
1 'polypeptide(L)'
;MKKLYKLDNINLNYNVNGNDIRVLKNINFEIKKNERVAIIGESGSGKTSLLMLMSGLEKPTSGKIIFNNVKFSEISEKKKTQIRKKEIGLIFQQFYLIPNYTALENVMFPMQINEIKDEKKKSYENLIRYRTGSSKE
;
A
#
# COMPACT_ATOMS: atom_id res chain seq x y z
N MET A 1 9.17 -5.64 21.00
CA MET A 1 8.63 -6.01 19.66
C MET A 1 9.15 -5.04 18.62
N LYS A 2 9.56 -5.51 17.44
CA LYS A 2 10.11 -4.66 16.37
C LYS A 2 9.00 -3.82 15.73
N LYS A 3 9.19 -2.49 15.63
CA LYS A 3 8.25 -1.58 14.96
C LYS A 3 8.29 -1.82 13.46
N LEU A 4 7.12 -1.92 12.82
CA LEU A 4 6.98 -1.99 11.38
C LEU A 4 6.80 -0.59 10.78
N TYR A 5 5.86 0.18 11.33
CA TYR A 5 5.64 1.58 10.97
C TYR A 5 5.79 2.50 12.18
N LYS A 6 6.33 3.69 11.93
CA LYS A 6 6.22 4.84 12.81
C LYS A 6 5.87 6.06 11.96
N LEU A 7 4.77 6.72 12.29
CA LEU A 7 4.36 8.00 11.75
C LEU A 7 4.60 9.06 12.82
N ASP A 8 5.25 10.16 12.43
CA ASP A 8 5.65 11.22 13.33
C ASP A 8 5.25 12.57 12.75
N ASN A 9 4.27 13.21 13.40
CA ASN A 9 3.70 14.52 13.03
C ASN A 9 3.29 14.63 11.56
N ILE A 10 2.64 13.61 11.02
CA ILE A 10 2.23 13.58 9.62
C ILE A 10 1.10 14.58 9.37
N ASN A 11 1.33 15.46 8.42
CA ASN A 11 0.33 16.35 7.85
C ASN A 11 0.23 16.15 6.35
N LEU A 12 -0.97 16.25 5.82
CA LEU A 12 -1.23 16.22 4.38
C LEU A 12 -2.23 17.32 4.01
N ASN A 13 -1.79 18.22 3.15
CA ASN A 13 -2.62 19.26 2.59
C ASN A 13 -2.59 19.15 1.06
N TYR A 14 -3.73 19.35 0.42
CA TYR A 14 -3.84 19.52 -1.02
C TYR A 14 -4.16 20.96 -1.34
N ASN A 15 -3.52 21.52 -2.36
CA ASN A 15 -3.93 22.80 -2.91
C ASN A 15 -4.90 22.56 -4.07
N VAL A 16 -6.14 22.99 -3.90
CA VAL A 16 -7.18 22.87 -4.92
C VAL A 16 -7.67 24.29 -5.26
N ASN A 17 -7.37 24.75 -6.46
CA ASN A 17 -7.73 26.08 -6.95
C ASN A 17 -7.31 27.24 -6.01
N GLY A 18 -6.10 27.14 -5.44
CA GLY A 18 -5.57 28.15 -4.52
C GLY A 18 -6.01 27.99 -3.06
N ASN A 19 -6.90 27.05 -2.76
CA ASN A 19 -7.34 26.76 -1.41
C ASN A 19 -6.60 25.54 -0.85
N ASP A 20 -6.02 25.67 0.33
CA ASP A 20 -5.37 24.56 1.03
C ASP A 20 -6.40 23.72 1.80
N ILE A 21 -6.63 22.52 1.31
CA ILE A 21 -7.49 21.52 1.97
C ILE A 21 -6.61 20.64 2.85
N ARG A 22 -6.80 20.74 4.15
CA ARG A 22 -6.08 19.90 5.12
C ARG A 22 -6.78 18.56 5.28
N VAL A 23 -6.16 17.50 4.78
CA VAL A 23 -6.70 16.14 4.80
C VAL A 23 -6.26 15.36 6.04
N LEU A 24 -4.99 15.48 6.43
CA LEU A 24 -4.47 14.87 7.63
C LEU A 24 -3.78 15.93 8.50
N LYS A 25 -3.99 15.84 9.81
CA LYS A 25 -3.45 16.80 10.76
C LYS A 25 -2.77 16.07 11.90
N ASN A 26 -1.45 16.28 12.03
CA ASN A 26 -0.65 15.86 13.17
C ASN A 26 -0.84 14.39 13.56
N ILE A 27 -0.83 13.49 12.56
CA ILE A 27 -1.03 12.06 12.76
C ILE A 27 0.24 11.45 13.34
N ASN A 28 0.07 10.80 14.49
CA ASN A 28 1.14 10.12 15.23
C ASN A 28 0.65 8.73 15.63
N PHE A 29 1.31 7.68 15.18
CA PHE A 29 1.09 6.32 15.67
C PHE A 29 2.23 5.38 15.25
N GLU A 30 2.23 4.19 15.83
CA GLU A 30 3.18 3.13 15.54
C GLU A 30 2.44 1.81 15.31
N ILE A 31 2.93 1.01 14.38
CA ILE A 31 2.46 -0.36 14.13
C ILE A 31 3.63 -1.31 14.35
N LYS A 32 3.42 -2.37 15.12
CA LYS A 32 4.39 -3.44 15.35
C LYS A 32 4.29 -4.49 14.25
N LYS A 33 5.33 -5.31 14.09
CA LYS A 33 5.26 -6.47 13.20
C LYS A 33 4.15 -7.43 13.66
N ASN A 34 3.44 -7.99 12.69
CA ASN A 34 2.32 -8.93 12.88
C ASN A 34 1.10 -8.32 13.61
N GLU A 35 1.03 -7.01 13.75
CA GLU A 35 -0.12 -6.33 14.30
C GLU A 35 -1.20 -6.16 13.25
N ARG A 36 -2.47 -6.34 13.64
CA ARG A 36 -3.66 -6.03 12.84
C ARG A 36 -4.22 -4.71 13.32
N VAL A 37 -4.34 -3.74 12.42
CA VAL A 37 -4.82 -2.39 12.74
C VAL A 37 -6.00 -2.05 11.84
N ALA A 38 -7.09 -1.55 12.42
CA ALA A 38 -8.22 -1.00 11.70
C ALA A 38 -8.20 0.53 11.78
N ILE A 39 -8.34 1.19 10.63
CA ILE A 39 -8.52 2.65 10.53
C ILE A 39 -9.99 2.91 10.29
N ILE A 40 -10.67 3.48 11.29
CA ILE A 40 -12.10 3.77 11.26
C ILE A 40 -12.34 5.28 11.21
N GLY A 41 -13.46 5.69 10.64
CA GLY A 41 -13.85 7.10 10.50
C GLY A 41 -14.86 7.29 9.37
N GLU A 42 -15.45 8.47 9.30
CA GLU A 42 -16.42 8.85 8.28
C GLU A 42 -15.83 8.85 6.85
N SER A 43 -16.71 8.81 5.84
CA SER A 43 -16.28 8.98 4.46
C SER A 43 -15.59 10.36 4.30
N GLY A 44 -14.50 10.40 3.54
CA GLY A 44 -13.72 11.63 3.35
C GLY A 44 -12.76 11.99 4.49
N SER A 45 -12.70 11.25 5.59
CA SER A 45 -11.81 11.56 6.72
C SER A 45 -10.31 11.30 6.49
N GLY A 46 -9.88 11.03 5.26
CA GLY A 46 -8.45 10.87 4.90
C GLY A 46 -7.88 9.46 5.08
N LYS A 47 -8.71 8.42 5.34
CA LYS A 47 -8.23 7.03 5.54
C LYS A 47 -7.43 6.51 4.34
N THR A 48 -7.96 6.71 3.14
CA THR A 48 -7.27 6.30 1.89
C THR A 48 -5.98 7.06 1.70
N SER A 49 -5.97 8.38 1.96
CA SER A 49 -4.76 9.21 1.87
C SER A 49 -3.70 8.74 2.87
N LEU A 50 -4.10 8.35 4.08
CA LEU A 50 -3.17 7.79 5.06
C LEU A 50 -2.53 6.48 4.57
N LEU A 51 -3.32 5.57 3.96
CA LEU A 51 -2.80 4.34 3.37
C LEU A 51 -1.86 4.61 2.19
N MET A 52 -2.16 5.62 1.35
CA MET A 52 -1.28 6.04 0.25
C MET A 52 0.06 6.57 0.76
N LEU A 53 0.04 7.37 1.83
CA LEU A 53 1.26 7.83 2.50
C LEU A 53 2.07 6.66 3.08
N MET A 54 1.41 5.73 3.78
CA MET A 54 2.07 4.57 4.38
C MET A 54 2.69 3.65 3.33
N SER A 55 2.06 3.51 2.17
CA SER A 55 2.62 2.73 1.06
C SER A 55 3.73 3.47 0.29
N GLY A 56 3.97 4.75 0.58
CA GLY A 56 4.93 5.58 -0.14
C GLY A 56 4.51 5.92 -1.57
N LEU A 57 3.22 5.78 -1.90
CA LEU A 57 2.63 6.25 -3.17
C LEU A 57 2.43 7.76 -3.15
N GLU A 58 2.32 8.33 -1.96
CA GLU A 58 2.17 9.77 -1.74
C GLU A 58 3.21 10.26 -0.73
N LYS A 59 3.49 11.57 -0.74
CA LYS A 59 4.39 12.22 0.20
C LYS A 59 3.59 13.09 1.17
N PRO A 60 3.90 13.06 2.47
CA PRO A 60 3.28 13.99 3.41
C PRO A 60 3.75 15.43 3.12
N THR A 61 2.90 16.40 3.41
CA THR A 61 3.28 17.83 3.37
C THR A 61 4.33 18.12 4.44
N SER A 62 4.22 17.47 5.60
CA SER A 62 5.24 17.53 6.66
C SER A 62 5.16 16.27 7.54
N GLY A 63 6.19 16.07 8.36
CA GLY A 63 6.33 14.91 9.22
C GLY A 63 7.20 13.80 8.59
N LYS A 64 7.29 12.66 9.28
CA LYS A 64 8.18 11.57 8.88
C LYS A 64 7.46 10.22 8.94
N ILE A 65 7.62 9.42 7.89
CA ILE A 65 7.15 8.04 7.84
C ILE A 65 8.37 7.14 7.84
N ILE A 66 8.43 6.25 8.82
CA ILE A 66 9.48 5.24 8.95
C ILE A 66 8.83 3.87 8.77
N PHE A 67 9.28 3.12 7.77
CA PHE A 67 8.87 1.76 7.50
C PHE A 67 10.05 0.81 7.65
N ASN A 68 9.95 -0.17 8.52
CA ASN A 68 11.01 -1.17 8.78
C ASN A 68 12.40 -0.53 8.98
N ASN A 69 12.47 0.55 9.77
CA ASN A 69 13.64 1.40 10.04
C ASN A 69 14.15 2.22 8.84
N VAL A 70 13.42 2.26 7.72
CA VAL A 70 13.74 3.09 6.56
C VAL A 70 12.85 4.33 6.55
N LYS A 71 13.43 5.52 6.51
CA LYS A 71 12.68 6.78 6.40
C LYS A 71 12.26 7.01 4.96
N PHE A 72 10.97 6.95 4.67
CA PHE A 72 10.44 7.11 3.31
C PHE A 72 10.71 8.48 2.70
N SER A 73 10.81 9.53 3.52
CA SER A 73 11.14 10.88 3.07
C SER A 73 12.57 11.02 2.55
N GLU A 74 13.47 10.14 2.97
CA GLU A 74 14.91 10.26 2.72
C GLU A 74 15.41 9.32 1.60
N ILE A 75 14.55 8.45 1.07
CA ILE A 75 14.91 7.51 0.01
C ILE A 75 14.35 7.92 -1.35
N SER A 76 15.05 7.53 -2.42
CA SER A 76 14.64 7.78 -3.80
C SER A 76 13.35 7.02 -4.16
N GLU A 77 12.61 7.51 -5.18
CA GLU A 77 11.42 6.80 -5.69
C GLU A 77 11.75 5.39 -6.19
N LYS A 78 12.93 5.19 -6.78
CA LYS A 78 13.42 3.86 -7.18
C LYS A 78 13.48 2.90 -5.97
N LYS A 79 13.98 3.38 -4.83
CA LYS A 79 14.05 2.58 -3.60
C LYS A 79 12.67 2.31 -2.99
N LYS A 80 11.77 3.31 -2.99
CA LYS A 80 10.38 3.11 -2.55
C LYS A 80 9.67 2.07 -3.42
N THR A 81 9.85 2.13 -4.74
CA THR A 81 9.29 1.15 -5.67
C THR A 81 9.78 -0.27 -5.36
N GLN A 82 11.06 -0.44 -5.03
CA GLN A 82 11.59 -1.74 -4.62
C GLN A 82 10.95 -2.26 -3.32
N ILE A 83 10.74 -1.37 -2.34
CA ILE A 83 10.08 -1.72 -1.09
C ILE A 83 8.62 -2.12 -1.37
N ARG A 84 7.87 -1.32 -2.13
CA ARG A 84 6.50 -1.67 -2.53
C ARG A 84 6.42 -3.03 -3.19
N LYS A 85 7.29 -3.29 -4.16
CA LYS A 85 7.35 -4.59 -4.86
C LYS A 85 7.48 -5.80 -3.93
N LYS A 86 8.25 -5.68 -2.85
CA LYS A 86 8.66 -6.83 -2.03
C LYS A 86 8.00 -6.92 -0.67
N GLU A 87 7.62 -5.79 -0.08
CA GLU A 87 7.26 -5.72 1.33
C GLU A 87 5.86 -5.14 1.58
N ILE A 88 5.21 -4.52 0.58
CA ILE A 88 3.91 -3.86 0.75
C ILE A 88 2.94 -4.37 -0.30
N GLY A 89 1.82 -4.92 0.14
CA GLY A 89 0.67 -5.23 -0.72
C GLY A 89 -0.47 -4.25 -0.44
N LEU A 90 -1.06 -3.68 -1.49
CA LEU A 90 -2.23 -2.82 -1.42
C LEU A 90 -3.41 -3.48 -2.12
N ILE A 91 -4.53 -3.54 -1.42
CA ILE A 91 -5.82 -3.94 -2.00
C ILE A 91 -6.68 -2.69 -2.06
N PHE A 92 -7.04 -2.29 -3.26
CA PHE A 92 -7.87 -1.12 -3.49
C PHE A 92 -9.35 -1.49 -3.50
N GLN A 93 -10.18 -0.51 -3.20
CA GLN A 93 -11.63 -0.64 -3.27
C GLN A 93 -12.13 -0.82 -4.72
N GLN A 94 -11.45 -0.19 -5.68
CA GLN A 94 -11.62 -0.44 -7.10
C GLN A 94 -10.70 -1.58 -7.53
N PHE A 95 -11.18 -2.44 -8.42
CA PHE A 95 -10.44 -3.65 -8.82
C PHE A 95 -9.17 -3.38 -9.61
N TYR A 96 -9.05 -2.24 -10.29
CA TYR A 96 -7.91 -1.85 -11.14
C TYR A 96 -7.46 -2.96 -12.10
N LEU A 97 -8.42 -3.73 -12.60
CA LEU A 97 -8.12 -4.73 -13.61
C LEU A 97 -7.69 -4.06 -14.91
N ILE A 98 -6.68 -4.63 -15.55
CA ILE A 98 -6.24 -4.16 -16.87
C ILE A 98 -7.31 -4.54 -17.87
N PRO A 99 -7.93 -3.57 -18.56
CA PRO A 99 -8.89 -3.83 -19.61
C PRO A 99 -8.26 -4.71 -20.71
N ASN A 100 -9.01 -5.60 -21.30
CA ASN A 100 -8.56 -6.54 -22.34
C ASN A 100 -7.62 -7.67 -21.86
N TYR A 101 -7.29 -7.75 -20.58
CA TYR A 101 -6.61 -8.89 -20.00
C TYR A 101 -7.63 -9.89 -19.44
N THR A 102 -7.36 -11.18 -19.66
CA THR A 102 -8.10 -12.25 -18.98
C THR A 102 -7.84 -12.23 -17.47
N ALA A 103 -8.63 -12.95 -16.68
CA ALA A 103 -8.40 -13.10 -15.24
C ALA A 103 -7.00 -13.66 -14.96
N LEU A 104 -6.55 -14.63 -15.76
CA LEU A 104 -5.23 -15.20 -15.61
C LEU A 104 -4.12 -14.16 -15.86
N GLU A 105 -4.22 -13.39 -16.94
CA GLU A 105 -3.25 -12.36 -17.29
C GLU A 105 -3.19 -11.26 -16.22
N ASN A 106 -4.33 -10.84 -15.67
CA ASN A 106 -4.37 -9.88 -14.57
C ASN A 106 -3.63 -10.40 -13.31
N VAL A 107 -3.74 -11.70 -13.01
CA VAL A 107 -3.01 -12.31 -11.88
C VAL A 107 -1.52 -12.53 -12.21
N MET A 108 -1.20 -12.84 -13.46
CA MET A 108 0.18 -13.04 -13.91
C MET A 108 0.98 -11.73 -13.97
N PHE A 109 0.35 -10.63 -14.37
CA PHE A 109 1.05 -9.36 -14.63
C PHE A 109 1.91 -8.87 -13.46
N PRO A 110 1.42 -8.81 -12.20
CA PRO A 110 2.27 -8.47 -11.05
C PRO A 110 3.42 -9.45 -10.82
N MET A 111 3.23 -10.73 -11.14
CA MET A 111 4.27 -11.74 -10.99
C MET A 111 5.38 -11.58 -12.03
N GLN A 112 5.02 -11.26 -13.28
CA GLN A 112 5.95 -10.94 -14.36
C GLN A 112 6.81 -9.72 -14.03
N ILE A 113 6.18 -8.63 -13.56
CA ILE A 113 6.91 -7.42 -13.12
C ILE A 113 7.91 -7.74 -12.00
N ASN A 114 7.59 -8.70 -11.14
CA ASN A 114 8.46 -9.13 -10.04
C ASN A 114 9.43 -10.26 -10.42
N GLU A 115 9.47 -10.66 -11.69
CA GLU A 115 10.36 -11.72 -12.22
C GLU A 115 10.19 -13.05 -11.43
N ILE A 116 8.96 -13.39 -11.03
CA ILE A 116 8.66 -14.61 -10.29
C ILE A 116 8.70 -15.77 -11.26
N LYS A 117 9.56 -16.75 -11.01
CA LYS A 117 9.61 -17.99 -11.81
C LYS A 117 8.28 -18.77 -11.71
N ASP A 118 7.90 -19.40 -12.82
CA ASP A 118 6.67 -20.20 -12.95
C ASP A 118 5.37 -19.41 -12.69
N GLU A 119 5.35 -18.13 -13.09
CA GLU A 119 4.21 -17.22 -12.85
C GLU A 119 2.88 -17.79 -13.36
N LYS A 120 2.88 -18.48 -14.53
CA LYS A 120 1.66 -19.06 -15.11
C LYS A 120 1.09 -20.15 -14.20
N LYS A 121 1.94 -21.09 -13.75
CA LYS A 121 1.52 -22.18 -12.85
C LYS A 121 0.99 -21.64 -11.53
N LYS A 122 1.72 -20.71 -10.89
CA LYS A 122 1.30 -20.09 -9.63
C LYS A 122 0.01 -19.30 -9.77
N SER A 123 -0.19 -18.62 -10.90
CA SER A 123 -1.41 -17.87 -11.18
C SER A 123 -2.62 -18.79 -11.32
N TYR A 124 -2.48 -19.92 -12.01
CA TYR A 124 -3.52 -20.94 -12.08
C TYR A 124 -3.85 -21.52 -10.69
N GLU A 125 -2.85 -21.85 -9.90
CA GLU A 125 -3.04 -22.36 -8.55
C GLU A 125 -3.79 -21.35 -7.66
N ASN A 126 -3.46 -20.07 -7.75
CA ASN A 126 -4.14 -19.02 -7.02
C ASN A 126 -5.60 -18.86 -7.46
N LEU A 127 -5.89 -18.85 -8.77
CA LEU A 127 -7.26 -18.76 -9.28
C LEU A 127 -8.12 -19.95 -8.88
N ILE A 128 -7.57 -21.17 -8.93
CA ILE A 128 -8.27 -22.38 -8.48
C ILE A 128 -8.57 -22.30 -6.98
N ARG A 129 -7.61 -21.87 -6.17
CA ARG A 129 -7.77 -21.71 -4.73
C ARG A 129 -8.89 -20.72 -4.37
N TYR A 130 -9.00 -19.63 -5.10
CA TYR A 130 -10.10 -18.66 -4.95
C TYR A 130 -11.47 -19.28 -5.28
N ARG A 131 -11.54 -20.10 -6.34
CA ARG A 131 -12.79 -20.76 -6.79
C ARG A 131 -13.25 -21.84 -5.82
N THR A 132 -12.32 -22.53 -5.17
CA THR A 132 -12.64 -23.68 -4.28
C THR A 132 -12.79 -23.30 -2.82
N GLY A 133 -12.52 -22.05 -2.44
CA GLY A 133 -12.61 -21.57 -1.06
C GLY A 133 -11.61 -22.24 -0.10
N SER A 134 -10.66 -23.01 -0.60
CA SER A 134 -9.65 -23.67 0.23
C SER A 134 -8.55 -22.70 0.63
N SER A 135 -8.74 -22.00 1.74
CA SER A 135 -7.63 -21.42 2.50
C SER A 135 -6.85 -22.54 3.17
N LYS A 136 -5.57 -22.65 2.91
CA LYS A 136 -4.69 -23.36 3.82
C LYS A 136 -4.54 -22.48 5.06
N GLU A 137 -4.98 -23.00 6.20
CA GLU A 137 -4.65 -22.48 7.53
C GLU A 137 -3.14 -22.39 7.74
#